data_482a8121c104cd868808dad5e258f3d5
#
_entry.id   482a8121c104cd868808dad5e258f3d5
#
_cell.length_a   1.000
_cell.length_b   1.000
_cell.length_c   1.000
_cell.angle_alpha   90.00
_cell.angle_beta   90.00
_cell.angle_gamma   90.00
#
_symmetry.space_group_name_H-M   'P 1'
#
loop_
_entity.id
_entity.type
_entity.pdbx_description
1 polymer ?
#
loop_
_entity_poly.entity_id
_entity_poly.type
_entity_poly.pdbx_seq_one_letter_code
_entity_poly.pdbx_strand_id
1 'polypeptide(L)'
;MRRRAWFAVGAAASLLLQAALLPLWSPAAQAANDDPPRKIATGWIPYWNTKGGMASILANADLFPEVMPFWYSVKSATNIADQYDPANAAPMADQVKSLQAAGIKVVPTLTDGTGKLAMQKILSDSTKRAQLVKTLVDLVVKNGFDGLDLDWEGFAFTDGTASWTVTSPLWTTFVKELAIKLHAQGDILSVTTPEARDPASGKRGYWVYNWPEIGPVIDRLRIMTYDYSVANPGPIGPLSWVDQVAKYASTLMAPSKIWVGVPTYGRDWVIAIDGTCPDGIDLKAPNGATPGTKAVVNSRDAAALAASYQATPVWTDSYGEYSFNYTKVYAPTDGSIDKTCTVTRTVWYQDARSVAARAALVAKYRIGGVAFWSLGIEDPLTWPSLRLYAKTIAPDVILGSIDAPSTPVDFATPVTLTATFKVSDSRPVVGAPISFQIMRNSDTDWREIATATTSVTGIAQIKLVASQFVQVRAVAPGTWERLTGTSAAKSIAVQRLIGSLSVNSPRLGSKVIVQARMVPAEAVDVSLEEWVDGAWIALASGASGYDGLISL
;
A
#
# COMPACT_ATOMS: atom_id res chain seq x y z
N MET A 1 58.96 70.18 -3.92
CA MET A 1 58.22 70.82 -2.77
C MET A 1 56.70 70.58 -3.00
N ARG A 2 56.03 70.15 -1.92
CA ARG A 2 54.57 70.09 -1.70
C ARG A 2 53.75 69.11 -2.49
N ARG A 3 53.37 68.08 -1.73
CA ARG A 3 52.31 67.11 -1.91
C ARG A 3 50.92 67.75 -2.05
N ARG A 4 50.04 67.19 -2.90
CA ARG A 4 48.58 67.22 -2.69
C ARG A 4 48.00 65.86 -3.01
N ALA A 5 47.44 65.28 -1.95
CA ALA A 5 46.63 64.04 -2.03
C ALA A 5 45.27 64.36 -2.61
N TRP A 6 44.78 63.52 -3.46
CA TRP A 6 43.36 63.50 -3.87
C TRP A 6 42.69 62.27 -3.30
N PHE A 7 41.65 62.52 -2.52
CA PHE A 7 40.75 61.51 -2.01
C PHE A 7 39.83 61.08 -3.13
N ALA A 8 39.80 59.78 -3.44
CA ALA A 8 38.76 59.15 -4.25
C ALA A 8 37.61 58.68 -3.33
N VAL A 9 36.43 59.27 -3.49
CA VAL A 9 35.21 58.84 -2.83
C VAL A 9 34.63 57.69 -3.66
N GLY A 10 34.73 56.51 -3.13
CA GLY A 10 34.05 55.32 -3.69
C GLY A 10 32.58 55.33 -3.30
N ALA A 11 31.70 55.43 -4.28
CA ALA A 11 30.26 55.19 -4.09
C ALA A 11 30.02 53.70 -3.97
N ALA A 12 29.73 53.24 -2.74
CA ALA A 12 29.22 51.88 -2.52
C ALA A 12 27.73 51.83 -2.92
N ALA A 13 27.43 51.18 -4.03
CA ALA A 13 26.08 50.86 -4.40
C ALA A 13 25.61 49.70 -3.52
N SER A 14 24.75 50.01 -2.54
CA SER A 14 24.03 49.00 -1.72
C SER A 14 22.97 48.34 -2.56
N LEU A 15 23.23 47.14 -3.04
CA LEU A 15 22.21 46.21 -3.56
C LEU A 15 21.41 45.70 -2.37
N LEU A 16 20.26 46.28 -2.10
CA LEU A 16 19.23 45.72 -1.24
C LEU A 16 18.62 44.51 -1.96
N LEU A 17 19.08 43.31 -1.60
CA LEU A 17 18.40 42.06 -1.88
C LEU A 17 17.10 42.05 -1.05
N GLN A 18 15.97 42.36 -1.67
CA GLN A 18 14.66 42.03 -1.10
C GLN A 18 14.51 40.51 -1.16
N ALA A 19 14.94 39.80 -0.11
CA ALA A 19 14.53 38.44 0.13
C ALA A 19 13.03 38.47 0.45
N ALA A 20 12.21 38.07 -0.52
CA ALA A 20 10.82 37.74 -0.28
C ALA A 20 10.77 36.65 0.79
N LEU A 21 10.33 37.01 2.00
CA LEU A 21 9.99 36.07 3.07
C LEU A 21 8.77 35.29 2.61
N LEU A 22 9.01 34.19 1.90
CA LEU A 22 8.07 33.09 1.90
C LEU A 22 7.98 32.59 3.35
N PRO A 23 6.78 32.33 3.89
CA PRO A 23 6.68 31.71 5.19
C PRO A 23 7.35 30.32 5.05
N LEU A 24 8.57 30.22 5.54
CA LEU A 24 9.20 28.95 5.86
C LEU A 24 8.29 28.31 6.92
N TRP A 25 7.44 27.42 6.45
CA TRP A 25 6.95 26.37 7.31
C TRP A 25 8.20 25.62 7.77
N SER A 26 8.75 26.03 8.92
CA SER A 26 9.67 25.19 9.66
C SER A 26 8.80 24.04 10.18
N PRO A 27 8.93 22.82 9.68
CA PRO A 27 8.53 21.71 10.48
C PRO A 27 9.41 21.83 11.73
N ALA A 28 8.78 21.94 12.91
CA ALA A 28 9.49 21.70 14.15
C ALA A 28 10.36 20.48 13.89
N ALA A 29 11.67 20.60 14.18
CA ALA A 29 12.60 19.50 14.04
C ALA A 29 12.09 18.39 14.96
N GLN A 30 11.21 17.56 14.43
CA GLN A 30 10.79 16.32 15.01
C GLN A 30 12.04 15.47 14.98
N ALA A 31 12.55 15.09 16.15
CA ALA A 31 13.67 14.17 16.26
C ALA A 31 13.40 13.08 15.20
N ALA A 32 14.38 12.83 14.35
CA ALA A 32 14.25 11.83 13.31
C ALA A 32 13.98 10.51 14.03
N ASN A 33 12.71 10.13 14.11
CA ASN A 33 12.33 8.81 14.56
C ASN A 33 12.98 7.83 13.59
N ASP A 34 13.71 6.86 14.09
CA ASP A 34 14.20 5.71 13.30
C ASP A 34 13.07 4.81 12.80
N ASP A 35 11.83 5.26 12.94
CA ASP A 35 10.64 4.54 12.50
C ASP A 35 10.67 4.37 10.97
N PRO A 36 10.27 3.20 10.48
CA PRO A 36 10.27 2.94 9.04
C PRO A 36 9.31 3.88 8.31
N PRO A 37 9.62 4.30 7.08
CA PRO A 37 8.74 5.15 6.29
C PRO A 37 7.41 4.44 6.04
N ARG A 38 6.33 5.21 5.91
CA ARG A 38 5.06 4.65 5.41
C ARG A 38 5.26 4.11 3.99
N LYS A 39 4.82 2.88 3.74
CA LYS A 39 4.86 2.29 2.40
C LYS A 39 3.76 2.92 1.54
N ILE A 40 4.12 3.87 0.68
CA ILE A 40 3.19 4.67 -0.14
C ILE A 40 3.48 4.59 -1.64
N ALA A 41 4.42 3.74 -2.05
CA ALA A 41 4.76 3.53 -3.45
C ALA A 41 4.32 2.16 -3.92
N THR A 42 3.80 2.10 -5.13
CA THR A 42 3.63 0.87 -5.92
C THR A 42 3.93 1.21 -7.38
N GLY A 43 4.00 0.24 -8.27
CA GLY A 43 4.25 0.54 -9.67
C GLY A 43 4.32 -0.71 -10.53
N TRP A 44 4.34 -0.49 -11.84
CA TRP A 44 4.39 -1.56 -12.82
C TRP A 44 5.81 -1.86 -13.25
N ILE A 45 6.17 -3.16 -13.28
CA ILE A 45 7.40 -3.67 -13.89
C ILE A 45 7.04 -4.15 -15.29
N PRO A 46 7.31 -3.36 -16.35
CA PRO A 46 6.97 -3.77 -17.70
C PRO A 46 7.90 -4.91 -18.18
N TYR A 47 7.35 -5.84 -18.97
CA TYR A 47 8.12 -6.99 -19.49
C TYR A 47 9.32 -6.56 -20.35
N TRP A 48 9.24 -5.41 -21.03
CA TRP A 48 10.34 -4.86 -21.84
C TRP A 48 11.41 -4.13 -21.02
N ASN A 49 11.22 -3.92 -19.72
CA ASN A 49 12.20 -3.31 -18.81
C ASN A 49 12.22 -4.01 -17.45
N THR A 50 12.07 -5.32 -17.41
CA THR A 50 12.02 -6.10 -16.17
C THR A 50 13.25 -5.85 -15.30
N LYS A 51 14.47 -5.85 -15.90
CA LYS A 51 15.73 -5.63 -15.18
C LYS A 51 15.76 -4.25 -14.49
N GLY A 52 15.36 -3.20 -15.20
CA GLY A 52 15.34 -1.83 -14.65
C GLY A 52 14.30 -1.68 -13.52
N GLY A 53 13.09 -2.19 -13.74
CA GLY A 53 12.03 -2.16 -12.75
C GLY A 53 12.36 -2.95 -11.49
N MET A 54 12.92 -4.16 -11.61
CA MET A 54 13.38 -4.97 -10.48
C MET A 54 14.49 -4.27 -9.68
N ALA A 55 15.47 -3.68 -10.36
CA ALA A 55 16.52 -2.93 -9.68
C ALA A 55 15.97 -1.73 -8.91
N SER A 56 15.04 -0.98 -9.50
CA SER A 56 14.41 0.17 -8.88
C SER A 56 13.65 -0.22 -7.61
N ILE A 57 12.80 -1.24 -7.67
CA ILE A 57 11.96 -1.61 -6.52
C ILE A 57 12.78 -2.26 -5.39
N LEU A 58 13.72 -3.16 -5.70
CA LEU A 58 14.52 -3.83 -4.68
C LEU A 58 15.44 -2.85 -3.93
N ALA A 59 15.94 -1.81 -4.61
CA ALA A 59 16.72 -0.75 -3.97
C ALA A 59 15.87 0.15 -3.03
N ASN A 60 14.54 0.10 -3.13
CA ASN A 60 13.61 0.99 -2.41
C ASN A 60 12.47 0.20 -1.74
N ALA A 61 12.71 -1.05 -1.37
CA ALA A 61 11.71 -1.98 -0.81
C ALA A 61 11.00 -1.44 0.44
N ASP A 62 11.64 -0.57 1.18
CA ASP A 62 11.08 0.11 2.35
C ASP A 62 9.87 1.01 2.05
N LEU A 63 9.69 1.42 0.78
CA LEU A 63 8.57 2.26 0.32
C LEU A 63 7.42 1.46 -0.29
N PHE A 64 7.63 0.18 -0.62
CA PHE A 64 6.71 -0.62 -1.41
C PHE A 64 5.98 -1.68 -0.57
N PRO A 65 4.63 -1.66 -0.47
CA PRO A 65 3.88 -2.78 0.07
C PRO A 65 3.67 -3.90 -0.96
N GLU A 66 3.58 -3.54 -2.25
CA GLU A 66 3.25 -4.43 -3.36
C GLU A 66 3.75 -3.87 -4.69
N VAL A 67 3.80 -4.72 -5.72
CA VAL A 67 4.22 -4.36 -7.08
C VAL A 67 3.38 -5.09 -8.11
N MET A 68 3.25 -4.50 -9.31
CA MET A 68 2.50 -5.04 -10.42
C MET A 68 3.43 -5.41 -11.58
N PRO A 69 3.87 -6.67 -11.68
CA PRO A 69 4.52 -7.16 -12.89
C PRO A 69 3.55 -7.09 -14.08
N PHE A 70 3.89 -6.30 -15.10
CA PHE A 70 3.09 -6.10 -16.31
C PHE A 70 3.49 -7.15 -17.35
N TRP A 71 3.14 -8.42 -17.06
CA TRP A 71 3.68 -9.57 -17.79
C TRP A 71 2.63 -10.43 -18.48
N TYR A 72 1.34 -10.17 -18.31
CA TYR A 72 0.30 -11.06 -18.82
C TYR A 72 -0.75 -10.33 -19.67
N SER A 73 -1.34 -11.06 -20.61
CA SER A 73 -2.44 -10.57 -21.43
C SER A 73 -3.50 -11.67 -21.63
N VAL A 74 -4.75 -11.38 -21.29
CA VAL A 74 -5.88 -12.29 -21.51
C VAL A 74 -6.19 -12.35 -23.00
N LYS A 75 -6.18 -13.56 -23.59
CA LYS A 75 -6.50 -13.78 -25.01
C LYS A 75 -7.85 -14.45 -25.20
N SER A 76 -8.33 -15.19 -24.21
CA SER A 76 -9.66 -15.80 -24.19
C SER A 76 -10.04 -16.20 -22.76
N ALA A 77 -11.21 -16.80 -22.55
CA ALA A 77 -11.62 -17.32 -21.25
C ALA A 77 -10.68 -18.41 -20.68
N THR A 78 -9.87 -19.04 -21.52
CA THR A 78 -8.99 -20.17 -21.15
C THR A 78 -7.51 -19.93 -21.48
N ASN A 79 -7.17 -18.79 -22.12
CA ASN A 79 -5.82 -18.52 -22.57
C ASN A 79 -5.33 -17.16 -22.08
N ILE A 80 -4.24 -17.20 -21.31
CA ILE A 80 -3.47 -16.02 -20.88
C ILE A 80 -2.10 -16.11 -21.53
N ALA A 81 -1.74 -15.11 -22.31
CA ALA A 81 -0.39 -15.00 -22.87
C ALA A 81 0.57 -14.47 -21.80
N ASP A 82 1.68 -15.18 -21.65
CA ASP A 82 2.82 -14.76 -20.87
C ASP A 82 3.73 -13.94 -21.78
N GLN A 83 4.02 -12.71 -21.36
CA GLN A 83 4.87 -11.76 -22.06
C GLN A 83 6.26 -11.64 -21.43
N TYR A 84 6.51 -12.36 -20.33
CA TYR A 84 7.78 -12.34 -19.65
C TYR A 84 8.89 -12.84 -20.58
N ASP A 85 9.97 -12.06 -20.70
CA ASP A 85 11.11 -12.41 -21.55
C ASP A 85 12.28 -12.95 -20.71
N PRO A 86 12.46 -14.28 -20.65
CA PRO A 86 13.55 -14.90 -19.88
C PRO A 86 14.93 -14.64 -20.48
N ALA A 87 15.04 -14.15 -21.71
CA ALA A 87 16.33 -13.82 -22.32
C ALA A 87 16.91 -12.51 -21.75
N ASN A 88 16.04 -11.62 -21.25
CA ASN A 88 16.42 -10.29 -20.76
C ASN A 88 16.31 -10.14 -19.23
N ALA A 89 15.95 -11.20 -18.52
CA ALA A 89 15.79 -11.17 -17.06
C ALA A 89 16.11 -12.54 -16.43
N ALA A 90 16.28 -12.58 -15.10
CA ALA A 90 16.35 -13.83 -14.36
C ALA A 90 15.03 -14.61 -14.45
N PRO A 91 14.98 -15.92 -14.19
CA PRO A 91 13.75 -16.70 -14.21
C PRO A 91 12.63 -16.04 -13.40
N MET A 92 11.39 -16.05 -13.91
CA MET A 92 10.24 -15.39 -13.28
C MET A 92 10.06 -15.81 -11.80
N ALA A 93 10.18 -17.11 -11.51
CA ALA A 93 10.06 -17.62 -10.15
C ALA A 93 11.08 -17.02 -9.18
N ASP A 94 12.30 -16.73 -9.65
CA ASP A 94 13.36 -16.11 -8.83
C ASP A 94 13.07 -14.63 -8.59
N GLN A 95 12.49 -13.93 -9.59
CA GLN A 95 12.02 -12.54 -9.43
C GLN A 95 10.92 -12.45 -8.38
N VAL A 96 9.92 -13.33 -8.46
CA VAL A 96 8.81 -13.40 -7.48
C VAL A 96 9.34 -13.64 -6.07
N LYS A 97 10.21 -14.65 -5.90
CA LYS A 97 10.84 -14.94 -4.60
C LYS A 97 11.65 -13.76 -4.05
N SER A 98 12.38 -13.06 -4.91
CA SER A 98 13.19 -11.90 -4.49
C SER A 98 12.33 -10.76 -3.98
N LEU A 99 11.20 -10.49 -4.63
CA LEU A 99 10.24 -9.48 -4.21
C LEU A 99 9.59 -9.87 -2.87
N GLN A 100 9.10 -11.11 -2.77
CA GLN A 100 8.45 -11.60 -1.54
C GLN A 100 9.44 -11.67 -0.35
N ALA A 101 10.68 -12.05 -0.59
CA ALA A 101 11.75 -12.02 0.43
C ALA A 101 12.05 -10.60 0.93
N ALA A 102 11.84 -9.58 0.09
CA ALA A 102 11.94 -8.17 0.46
C ALA A 102 10.65 -7.63 1.15
N GLY A 103 9.66 -8.49 1.40
CA GLY A 103 8.38 -8.11 2.01
C GLY A 103 7.45 -7.32 1.09
N ILE A 104 7.60 -7.53 -0.23
CA ILE A 104 6.80 -6.89 -1.28
C ILE A 104 5.85 -7.92 -1.87
N LYS A 105 4.55 -7.66 -1.82
CA LYS A 105 3.55 -8.52 -2.45
C LYS A 105 3.61 -8.43 -3.97
N VAL A 106 3.43 -9.55 -4.65
CA VAL A 106 3.48 -9.65 -6.11
C VAL A 106 2.07 -9.82 -6.65
N VAL A 107 1.56 -8.78 -7.31
CA VAL A 107 0.19 -8.68 -7.83
C VAL A 107 0.25 -8.39 -9.34
N PRO A 108 0.54 -9.39 -10.20
CA PRO A 108 0.78 -9.17 -11.62
C PRO A 108 -0.43 -8.57 -12.32
N THR A 109 -0.15 -7.69 -13.28
CA THR A 109 -1.16 -7.07 -14.14
C THR A 109 -1.47 -7.95 -15.35
N LEU A 110 -2.76 -8.08 -15.63
CA LEU A 110 -3.30 -8.71 -16.82
C LEU A 110 -4.03 -7.68 -17.68
N THR A 111 -3.55 -7.48 -18.90
CA THR A 111 -4.23 -6.63 -19.89
C THR A 111 -5.32 -7.40 -20.64
N ASP A 112 -6.28 -6.67 -21.23
CA ASP A 112 -7.23 -7.25 -22.17
C ASP A 112 -6.64 -7.27 -23.59
N GLY A 113 -6.24 -8.42 -24.04
CA GLY A 113 -5.74 -8.68 -25.39
C GLY A 113 -6.73 -9.42 -26.30
N THR A 114 -8.03 -9.39 -25.98
CA THR A 114 -9.05 -10.17 -26.72
C THR A 114 -9.56 -9.46 -27.98
N GLY A 115 -9.45 -8.15 -28.07
CA GLY A 115 -9.94 -7.32 -29.17
C GLY A 115 -11.34 -6.75 -28.94
N LYS A 116 -11.76 -5.86 -29.86
CA LYS A 116 -12.99 -5.07 -29.73
C LYS A 116 -14.23 -5.89 -29.40
N LEU A 117 -14.90 -5.57 -28.29
CA LEU A 117 -16.13 -6.21 -27.80
C LEU A 117 -15.99 -7.72 -27.48
N ALA A 118 -14.80 -8.31 -27.60
CA ALA A 118 -14.65 -9.75 -27.36
C ALA A 118 -14.71 -10.08 -25.86
N MET A 119 -14.13 -9.24 -25.01
CA MET A 119 -14.24 -9.39 -23.55
C MET A 119 -15.71 -9.25 -23.09
N GLN A 120 -16.46 -8.28 -23.62
CA GLN A 120 -17.88 -8.14 -23.32
C GLN A 120 -18.65 -9.43 -23.63
N LYS A 121 -18.36 -10.10 -24.78
CA LYS A 121 -18.99 -11.39 -25.15
C LYS A 121 -18.60 -12.52 -24.20
N ILE A 122 -17.35 -12.54 -23.71
CA ILE A 122 -16.92 -13.53 -22.70
C ILE A 122 -17.68 -13.31 -21.39
N LEU A 123 -17.78 -12.05 -20.94
CA LEU A 123 -18.44 -11.72 -19.67
C LEU A 123 -19.97 -11.91 -19.71
N SER A 124 -20.60 -11.80 -20.89
CA SER A 124 -22.04 -12.05 -21.06
C SER A 124 -22.45 -13.53 -21.00
N ASP A 125 -21.52 -14.43 -21.26
CA ASP A 125 -21.72 -15.87 -21.19
C ASP A 125 -21.27 -16.37 -19.81
N SER A 126 -22.23 -16.83 -18.99
CA SER A 126 -21.94 -17.26 -17.61
C SER A 126 -20.93 -18.40 -17.52
N THR A 127 -20.92 -19.31 -18.50
CA THR A 127 -19.97 -20.43 -18.55
C THR A 127 -18.56 -19.94 -18.88
N LYS A 128 -18.42 -19.08 -19.89
CA LYS A 128 -17.11 -18.49 -20.24
C LYS A 128 -16.60 -17.57 -19.14
N ARG A 129 -17.48 -16.78 -18.52
CA ARG A 129 -17.12 -15.91 -17.38
C ARG A 129 -16.60 -16.75 -16.19
N ALA A 130 -17.30 -17.81 -15.82
CA ALA A 130 -16.85 -18.74 -14.77
C ALA A 130 -15.52 -19.41 -15.12
N GLN A 131 -15.34 -19.81 -16.39
CA GLN A 131 -14.08 -20.37 -16.87
C GLN A 131 -12.94 -19.33 -16.80
N LEU A 132 -13.19 -18.08 -17.16
CA LEU A 132 -12.19 -16.99 -17.05
C LEU A 132 -11.80 -16.76 -15.59
N VAL A 133 -12.78 -16.67 -14.68
CA VAL A 133 -12.50 -16.56 -13.24
C VAL A 133 -11.60 -17.71 -12.78
N LYS A 134 -11.91 -18.95 -13.14
CA LYS A 134 -11.06 -20.11 -12.81
C LYS A 134 -9.65 -19.97 -13.38
N THR A 135 -9.53 -19.58 -14.65
CA THR A 135 -8.22 -19.42 -15.32
C THR A 135 -7.34 -18.39 -14.63
N LEU A 136 -7.94 -17.26 -14.17
CA LEU A 136 -7.24 -16.21 -13.45
C LEU A 136 -6.78 -16.66 -12.05
N VAL A 137 -7.64 -17.35 -11.32
CA VAL A 137 -7.31 -17.91 -10.00
C VAL A 137 -6.23 -18.98 -10.12
N ASP A 138 -6.33 -19.88 -11.10
CA ASP A 138 -5.31 -20.91 -11.35
C ASP A 138 -3.93 -20.29 -11.65
N LEU A 139 -3.89 -19.14 -12.34
CA LEU A 139 -2.64 -18.39 -12.61
C LEU A 139 -1.99 -17.93 -11.31
N VAL A 140 -2.78 -17.35 -10.39
CA VAL A 140 -2.29 -16.87 -9.09
C VAL A 140 -1.70 -18.02 -8.29
N VAL A 141 -2.46 -19.10 -8.11
CA VAL A 141 -2.05 -20.29 -7.35
C VAL A 141 -0.82 -20.94 -7.93
N LYS A 142 -0.80 -21.16 -9.26
CA LYS A 142 0.31 -21.84 -9.96
C LYS A 142 1.65 -21.13 -9.74
N ASN A 143 1.65 -19.81 -9.72
CA ASN A 143 2.89 -19.02 -9.66
C ASN A 143 3.20 -18.48 -8.26
N GLY A 144 2.34 -18.72 -7.27
CA GLY A 144 2.50 -18.25 -5.91
C GLY A 144 2.45 -16.71 -5.80
N PHE A 145 1.59 -16.08 -6.61
CA PHE A 145 1.35 -14.64 -6.52
C PHE A 145 0.47 -14.30 -5.32
N ASP A 146 0.52 -13.05 -4.87
CA ASP A 146 -0.30 -12.54 -3.76
C ASP A 146 -1.64 -11.96 -4.21
N GLY A 147 -2.01 -12.17 -5.47
CA GLY A 147 -3.22 -11.67 -6.11
C GLY A 147 -3.02 -11.35 -7.57
N LEU A 148 -3.91 -10.54 -8.15
CA LEU A 148 -3.78 -10.04 -9.51
C LEU A 148 -4.35 -8.62 -9.67
N ASP A 149 -3.92 -7.94 -10.74
CA ASP A 149 -4.37 -6.61 -11.15
C ASP A 149 -5.00 -6.68 -12.55
N LEU A 150 -6.20 -6.14 -12.71
CA LEU A 150 -6.93 -6.09 -13.98
C LEU A 150 -6.76 -4.71 -14.62
N ASP A 151 -6.02 -4.63 -15.71
CA ASP A 151 -5.85 -3.43 -16.54
C ASP A 151 -6.50 -3.64 -17.91
N TRP A 152 -7.84 -3.60 -17.94
CA TRP A 152 -8.63 -3.89 -19.15
C TRP A 152 -9.12 -2.60 -19.81
N GLU A 153 -8.24 -2.01 -20.57
CA GLU A 153 -8.47 -0.72 -21.22
C GLU A 153 -9.40 -0.79 -22.45
N GLY A 154 -9.67 -1.99 -22.96
CA GLY A 154 -10.55 -2.19 -24.12
C GLY A 154 -11.91 -1.55 -23.96
N PHE A 155 -12.51 -1.60 -22.79
CA PHE A 155 -13.79 -0.99 -22.47
C PHE A 155 -13.79 0.52 -22.66
N ALA A 156 -12.70 1.18 -22.25
CA ALA A 156 -12.55 2.63 -22.32
C ALA A 156 -12.23 3.13 -23.74
N PHE A 157 -11.29 2.47 -24.43
CA PHE A 157 -10.62 3.04 -25.59
C PHE A 157 -10.92 2.34 -26.91
N THR A 158 -11.30 1.05 -26.88
CA THR A 158 -11.50 0.25 -28.10
C THR A 158 -12.97 -0.02 -28.39
N ASP A 159 -13.76 -0.35 -27.38
CA ASP A 159 -15.15 -0.82 -27.54
C ASP A 159 -16.12 0.31 -27.86
N GLY A 160 -15.81 1.54 -27.41
CA GLY A 160 -16.65 2.73 -27.61
C GLY A 160 -17.75 2.87 -26.57
N THR A 161 -18.13 4.14 -26.31
CA THR A 161 -19.07 4.51 -25.23
C THR A 161 -20.47 3.92 -25.39
N ALA A 162 -20.89 3.57 -26.61
CA ALA A 162 -22.18 2.92 -26.87
C ALA A 162 -22.30 1.52 -26.23
N SER A 163 -21.17 0.84 -25.96
CA SER A 163 -21.15 -0.47 -25.32
C SER A 163 -21.30 -0.41 -23.79
N TRP A 164 -21.07 0.73 -23.18
CA TRP A 164 -20.87 0.84 -21.72
C TRP A 164 -22.10 0.48 -20.89
N THR A 165 -23.31 0.76 -21.38
CA THR A 165 -24.56 0.36 -20.70
C THR A 165 -24.72 -1.16 -20.58
N VAL A 166 -24.16 -1.91 -21.54
CA VAL A 166 -24.14 -3.37 -21.53
C VAL A 166 -22.91 -3.90 -20.77
N THR A 167 -21.74 -3.32 -21.02
CA THR A 167 -20.47 -3.79 -20.45
C THR A 167 -20.41 -3.59 -18.93
N SER A 168 -20.86 -2.45 -18.43
CA SER A 168 -20.72 -2.08 -17.02
C SER A 168 -21.34 -3.10 -16.03
N PRO A 169 -22.58 -3.57 -16.19
CA PRO A 169 -23.13 -4.59 -15.30
C PRO A 169 -22.45 -5.96 -15.46
N LEU A 170 -21.98 -6.31 -16.65
CA LEU A 170 -21.23 -7.55 -16.88
C LEU A 170 -19.86 -7.52 -16.19
N TRP A 171 -19.14 -6.41 -16.33
CA TRP A 171 -17.90 -6.14 -15.62
C TRP A 171 -18.08 -6.21 -14.10
N THR A 172 -19.12 -5.55 -13.57
CA THR A 172 -19.43 -5.57 -12.14
C THR A 172 -19.65 -6.99 -11.62
N THR A 173 -20.42 -7.79 -12.36
CA THR A 173 -20.68 -9.19 -12.00
C THR A 173 -19.38 -10.01 -11.98
N PHE A 174 -18.57 -9.87 -13.02
CA PHE A 174 -17.30 -10.58 -13.12
C PHE A 174 -16.33 -10.23 -11.98
N VAL A 175 -16.17 -8.92 -11.67
CA VAL A 175 -15.30 -8.47 -10.57
C VAL A 175 -15.77 -9.04 -9.23
N LYS A 176 -17.09 -9.06 -8.97
CA LYS A 176 -17.64 -9.64 -7.74
C LYS A 176 -17.40 -11.17 -7.67
N GLU A 177 -17.58 -11.89 -8.76
CA GLU A 177 -17.32 -13.33 -8.83
C GLU A 177 -15.83 -13.66 -8.62
N LEU A 178 -14.93 -12.87 -9.23
CA LEU A 178 -13.48 -13.03 -9.08
C LEU A 178 -13.01 -12.69 -7.66
N ALA A 179 -13.51 -11.60 -7.07
CA ALA A 179 -13.20 -11.21 -5.70
C ALA A 179 -13.49 -12.31 -4.69
N ILE A 180 -14.67 -12.95 -4.79
CA ILE A 180 -15.06 -14.07 -3.92
C ILE A 180 -14.03 -15.20 -3.98
N LYS A 181 -13.53 -15.52 -5.18
CA LYS A 181 -12.59 -16.64 -5.36
C LYS A 181 -11.18 -16.32 -4.88
N LEU A 182 -10.69 -15.12 -5.12
CA LEU A 182 -9.37 -14.68 -4.65
C LEU A 182 -9.36 -14.50 -3.13
N HIS A 183 -10.35 -13.83 -2.57
CA HIS A 183 -10.45 -13.62 -1.12
C HIS A 183 -10.59 -14.93 -0.33
N ALA A 184 -11.20 -15.97 -0.91
CA ALA A 184 -11.26 -17.30 -0.28
C ALA A 184 -9.87 -17.94 -0.08
N GLN A 185 -8.84 -17.43 -0.78
CA GLN A 185 -7.44 -17.84 -0.67
C GLN A 185 -6.57 -16.81 0.07
N GLY A 186 -7.13 -15.65 0.41
CA GLY A 186 -6.40 -14.54 1.01
C GLY A 186 -5.67 -13.65 0.00
N ASP A 187 -6.00 -13.79 -1.29
CA ASP A 187 -5.35 -13.09 -2.40
C ASP A 187 -5.99 -11.73 -2.69
N ILE A 188 -5.19 -10.81 -3.21
CA ILE A 188 -5.57 -9.44 -3.54
C ILE A 188 -6.25 -9.38 -4.91
N LEU A 189 -7.38 -8.68 -5.01
CA LEU A 189 -7.93 -8.20 -6.27
C LEU A 189 -7.68 -6.70 -6.42
N SER A 190 -6.84 -6.36 -7.39
CA SER A 190 -6.60 -4.99 -7.84
C SER A 190 -7.28 -4.73 -9.18
N VAL A 191 -7.70 -3.49 -9.37
CA VAL A 191 -8.26 -3.01 -10.65
C VAL A 191 -7.58 -1.70 -11.02
N THR A 192 -7.03 -1.65 -12.23
CA THR A 192 -6.45 -0.46 -12.84
C THR A 192 -7.42 0.09 -13.88
N THR A 193 -7.73 1.40 -13.80
CA THR A 193 -8.67 2.05 -14.73
C THR A 193 -8.28 3.49 -15.00
N PRO A 194 -8.71 4.07 -16.15
CA PRO A 194 -8.77 5.52 -16.27
C PRO A 194 -9.78 6.10 -15.28
N GLU A 195 -9.80 7.44 -15.14
CA GLU A 195 -10.70 8.13 -14.22
C GLU A 195 -12.17 7.88 -14.54
N ALA A 196 -12.94 7.51 -13.54
CA ALA A 196 -14.38 7.48 -13.62
C ALA A 196 -14.96 8.74 -12.96
N ARG A 197 -15.96 9.37 -13.61
CA ARG A 197 -16.70 10.49 -13.06
C ARG A 197 -18.17 10.11 -12.94
N ASP A 198 -18.83 10.73 -11.98
CA ASP A 198 -20.26 10.55 -11.80
C ASP A 198 -21.02 10.90 -13.09
N PRO A 199 -21.76 9.97 -13.70
CA PRO A 199 -22.55 10.24 -14.89
C PRO A 199 -23.63 11.32 -14.67
N ALA A 200 -24.11 11.49 -13.44
CA ALA A 200 -25.10 12.50 -13.08
C ALA A 200 -24.56 13.94 -13.13
N SER A 201 -23.24 14.13 -12.99
CA SER A 201 -22.60 15.45 -13.03
C SER A 201 -22.49 16.03 -14.45
N GLY A 202 -22.85 15.28 -15.50
CA GLY A 202 -22.66 15.64 -16.91
C GLY A 202 -21.20 15.64 -17.37
N LYS A 203 -20.24 15.42 -16.47
CA LYS A 203 -18.83 15.26 -16.77
C LYS A 203 -18.54 13.77 -16.94
N ARG A 204 -18.56 13.30 -18.18
CA ARG A 204 -18.36 11.89 -18.51
C ARG A 204 -16.88 11.52 -18.40
N GLY A 205 -16.53 10.74 -17.37
CA GLY A 205 -15.33 9.91 -17.34
C GLY A 205 -15.66 8.49 -17.82
N TYR A 206 -14.80 7.55 -17.51
CA TYR A 206 -14.92 6.16 -17.94
C TYR A 206 -15.78 5.34 -16.94
N TRP A 207 -17.07 5.73 -16.81
CA TRP A 207 -18.02 5.14 -15.86
C TRP A 207 -18.32 3.66 -16.09
N VAL A 208 -17.91 3.09 -17.20
CA VAL A 208 -18.03 1.66 -17.52
C VAL A 208 -17.45 0.77 -16.43
N TYR A 209 -16.39 1.23 -15.73
CA TYR A 209 -15.74 0.48 -14.65
C TYR A 209 -16.53 0.45 -13.34
N ASN A 210 -17.59 1.23 -13.21
CA ASN A 210 -18.58 1.18 -12.13
C ASN A 210 -17.95 1.17 -10.71
N TRP A 211 -17.10 2.14 -10.45
CA TRP A 211 -16.38 2.25 -9.15
C TRP A 211 -17.29 2.12 -7.92
N PRO A 212 -18.53 2.69 -7.88
CA PRO A 212 -19.40 2.52 -6.71
C PRO A 212 -19.71 1.07 -6.37
N GLU A 213 -19.90 0.22 -7.41
CA GLU A 213 -20.30 -1.17 -7.22
C GLU A 213 -19.13 -2.13 -7.03
N ILE A 214 -17.96 -1.83 -7.61
CA ILE A 214 -16.77 -2.67 -7.43
C ILE A 214 -15.95 -2.28 -6.21
N GLY A 215 -15.96 -1.00 -5.80
CA GLY A 215 -15.17 -0.47 -4.68
C GLY A 215 -15.30 -1.24 -3.37
N PRO A 216 -16.49 -1.70 -2.96
CA PRO A 216 -16.65 -2.54 -1.76
C PRO A 216 -15.89 -3.87 -1.83
N VAL A 217 -15.75 -4.47 -3.01
CA VAL A 217 -15.24 -5.84 -3.18
C VAL A 217 -13.80 -5.96 -3.65
N ILE A 218 -13.24 -4.91 -4.27
CA ILE A 218 -11.81 -4.90 -4.64
C ILE A 218 -10.94 -4.45 -3.46
N ASP A 219 -9.66 -4.83 -3.47
CA ASP A 219 -8.67 -4.42 -2.46
C ASP A 219 -7.90 -3.17 -2.87
N ARG A 220 -7.70 -2.97 -4.17
CA ARG A 220 -6.98 -1.83 -4.74
C ARG A 220 -7.70 -1.29 -5.96
N LEU A 221 -7.81 0.04 -6.00
CA LEU A 221 -8.13 0.80 -7.21
C LEU A 221 -6.89 1.62 -7.58
N ARG A 222 -6.30 1.34 -8.73
CA ARG A 222 -5.22 2.11 -9.32
C ARG A 222 -5.77 2.96 -10.43
N ILE A 223 -5.61 4.26 -10.32
CA ILE A 223 -6.22 5.18 -11.27
C ILE A 223 -5.13 5.73 -12.17
N MET A 224 -5.27 5.57 -13.48
CA MET A 224 -4.34 6.10 -14.47
C MET A 224 -4.46 7.62 -14.56
N THR A 225 -3.92 8.34 -13.58
CA THR A 225 -3.92 9.81 -13.53
C THR A 225 -2.74 10.40 -14.31
N TYR A 226 -2.56 9.93 -15.52
CA TYR A 226 -1.58 10.37 -16.52
C TYR A 226 -2.19 10.33 -17.92
N ASP A 227 -1.38 10.68 -18.93
CA ASP A 227 -1.85 10.82 -20.33
C ASP A 227 -3.03 11.78 -20.51
N TYR A 228 -3.09 12.84 -19.68
CA TYR A 228 -4.07 13.90 -19.79
C TYR A 228 -3.94 14.64 -21.13
N SER A 229 -2.71 14.93 -21.54
CA SER A 229 -2.38 15.53 -22.83
C SER A 229 -1.61 14.51 -23.68
N VAL A 230 -2.26 14.00 -24.73
CA VAL A 230 -1.66 12.99 -25.64
C VAL A 230 -1.57 13.54 -27.06
N ALA A 231 -2.68 14.00 -27.63
CA ALA A 231 -2.75 14.50 -28.99
C ALA A 231 -2.14 15.89 -29.12
N ASN A 232 -2.40 16.75 -28.16
CA ASN A 232 -1.91 18.13 -28.13
C ASN A 232 -0.90 18.31 -27.01
N PRO A 233 0.06 19.25 -27.16
CA PRO A 233 1.01 19.61 -26.10
C PRO A 233 0.32 20.06 -24.82
N GLY A 234 0.84 19.61 -23.68
CA GLY A 234 0.32 19.98 -22.37
C GLY A 234 0.81 19.04 -21.26
N PRO A 235 0.35 19.27 -20.02
CA PRO A 235 0.76 18.47 -18.88
C PRO A 235 0.36 16.99 -19.01
N ILE A 236 1.19 16.11 -18.50
CA ILE A 236 0.98 14.64 -18.57
C ILE A 236 -0.11 14.19 -17.61
N GLY A 237 -0.15 14.77 -16.42
CA GLY A 237 -1.18 14.52 -15.40
C GLY A 237 -1.30 15.70 -14.45
N PRO A 238 -2.05 16.76 -14.79
CA PRO A 238 -2.14 17.99 -14.00
C PRO A 238 -2.50 17.72 -12.55
N LEU A 239 -1.73 18.24 -11.59
CA LEU A 239 -1.95 17.99 -10.14
C LEU A 239 -3.38 18.34 -9.72
N SER A 240 -3.95 19.44 -10.24
CA SER A 240 -5.32 19.84 -9.96
C SER A 240 -6.38 18.82 -10.42
N TRP A 241 -6.12 18.14 -11.54
CA TRP A 241 -6.96 17.05 -12.02
C TRP A 241 -6.77 15.78 -11.18
N VAL A 242 -5.53 15.39 -10.87
CA VAL A 242 -5.22 14.23 -9.99
C VAL A 242 -5.89 14.43 -8.62
N ASP A 243 -5.83 15.62 -8.06
CA ASP A 243 -6.49 15.99 -6.79
C ASP A 243 -8.01 15.77 -6.85
N GLN A 244 -8.67 16.24 -7.91
CA GLN A 244 -10.11 16.04 -8.10
C GLN A 244 -10.47 14.56 -8.23
N VAL A 245 -9.68 13.78 -8.97
CA VAL A 245 -9.90 12.34 -9.17
C VAL A 245 -9.75 11.59 -7.84
N ALA A 246 -8.68 11.87 -7.07
CA ALA A 246 -8.46 11.28 -5.76
C ALA A 246 -9.59 11.62 -4.78
N LYS A 247 -10.01 12.90 -4.75
CA LYS A 247 -11.15 13.35 -3.94
C LYS A 247 -12.42 12.58 -4.28
N TYR A 248 -12.75 12.46 -5.55
CA TYR A 248 -13.96 11.75 -5.99
C TYR A 248 -13.90 10.26 -5.62
N ALA A 249 -12.82 9.58 -5.93
CA ALA A 249 -12.65 8.17 -5.58
C ALA A 249 -12.80 7.91 -4.07
N SER A 250 -12.28 8.83 -3.24
CA SER A 250 -12.37 8.75 -1.77
C SER A 250 -13.80 8.88 -1.23
N THR A 251 -14.77 9.34 -2.04
CA THR A 251 -16.19 9.36 -1.66
C THR A 251 -16.89 8.03 -1.92
N LEU A 252 -16.30 7.16 -2.74
CA LEU A 252 -16.94 5.93 -3.22
C LEU A 252 -16.46 4.66 -2.52
N MET A 253 -15.27 4.70 -1.94
CA MET A 253 -14.67 3.53 -1.28
C MET A 253 -13.70 3.95 -0.17
N ALA A 254 -13.25 2.99 0.64
CA ALA A 254 -12.23 3.24 1.66
C ALA A 254 -10.97 3.84 1.02
N PRO A 255 -10.52 5.04 1.45
CA PRO A 255 -9.40 5.73 0.80
C PRO A 255 -8.11 4.91 0.73
N SER A 256 -7.86 4.05 1.72
CA SER A 256 -6.67 3.16 1.74
C SER A 256 -6.58 2.19 0.54
N LYS A 257 -7.68 1.97 -0.17
CA LYS A 257 -7.72 1.16 -1.40
C LYS A 257 -7.26 1.93 -2.64
N ILE A 258 -7.19 3.27 -2.60
CA ILE A 258 -6.99 4.14 -3.76
C ILE A 258 -5.52 4.46 -3.94
N TRP A 259 -5.03 4.30 -5.19
CA TRP A 259 -3.68 4.63 -5.61
C TRP A 259 -3.74 5.50 -6.85
N VAL A 260 -3.12 6.68 -6.80
CA VAL A 260 -3.10 7.60 -7.95
C VAL A 260 -1.86 7.34 -8.81
N GLY A 261 -2.06 7.24 -10.11
CA GLY A 261 -1.01 7.00 -11.08
C GLY A 261 -0.04 8.18 -11.20
N VAL A 262 1.25 7.88 -11.29
CA VAL A 262 2.33 8.85 -11.50
C VAL A 262 3.14 8.41 -12.71
N PRO A 263 3.20 9.22 -13.77
CA PRO A 263 4.04 8.92 -14.91
C PRO A 263 5.51 9.13 -14.57
N THR A 264 6.35 8.22 -15.00
CA THR A 264 7.82 8.33 -14.93
C THR A 264 8.39 8.75 -16.28
N TYR A 265 7.56 9.40 -17.08
CA TYR A 265 7.89 9.88 -18.42
C TYR A 265 7.25 11.24 -18.68
N GLY A 266 7.75 11.88 -19.70
CA GLY A 266 7.19 13.05 -20.32
C GLY A 266 6.94 12.82 -21.81
N ARG A 267 6.41 13.82 -22.45
CA ARG A 267 6.17 13.84 -23.90
C ARG A 267 6.81 15.07 -24.52
N ASP A 268 7.31 14.88 -25.72
CA ASP A 268 8.02 15.87 -26.52
C ASP A 268 7.31 16.03 -27.88
N TRP A 269 6.63 17.14 -28.07
CA TRP A 269 5.84 17.44 -29.27
C TRP A 269 6.54 18.44 -30.17
N VAL A 270 6.41 18.25 -31.49
CA VAL A 270 6.70 19.28 -32.47
C VAL A 270 5.60 20.33 -32.45
N ILE A 271 5.93 21.61 -32.27
CA ILE A 271 4.97 22.72 -32.23
C ILE A 271 5.10 23.69 -33.41
N ALA A 272 6.27 23.71 -34.10
CA ALA A 272 6.47 24.46 -35.31
C ALA A 272 7.58 23.84 -36.17
N ILE A 273 7.49 24.03 -37.48
CA ILE A 273 8.51 23.68 -38.46
C ILE A 273 8.71 24.88 -39.36
N ASP A 274 9.94 25.34 -39.45
CA ASP A 274 10.37 26.40 -40.37
C ASP A 274 11.37 25.82 -41.38
N GLY A 275 11.12 26.08 -42.67
CA GLY A 275 11.90 25.49 -43.76
C GLY A 275 11.38 24.11 -44.23
N THR A 276 12.16 23.46 -45.09
CA THR A 276 11.82 22.13 -45.64
C THR A 276 12.76 21.08 -45.06
N CYS A 277 12.20 20.13 -44.33
CA CYS A 277 12.99 19.09 -43.70
C CYS A 277 13.56 18.09 -44.74
N PRO A 278 14.75 17.50 -44.49
CA PRO A 278 15.31 16.42 -45.31
C PRO A 278 14.37 15.22 -45.42
N ASP A 279 14.45 14.50 -46.55
CA ASP A 279 13.67 13.28 -46.73
C ASP A 279 14.05 12.22 -45.67
N GLY A 280 13.07 11.45 -45.22
CA GLY A 280 13.26 10.42 -44.21
C GLY A 280 13.27 10.88 -42.75
N ILE A 281 13.14 12.19 -42.47
CA ILE A 281 12.91 12.69 -41.12
C ILE A 281 11.46 12.40 -40.75
N ASP A 282 11.26 11.47 -39.79
CA ASP A 282 9.96 11.11 -39.32
C ASP A 282 9.45 12.13 -38.27
N LEU A 283 8.85 13.21 -38.76
CA LEU A 283 8.15 14.21 -37.95
C LEU A 283 6.65 13.87 -37.94
N LYS A 284 6.27 12.75 -37.32
CA LYS A 284 4.86 12.34 -37.24
C LYS A 284 4.04 13.36 -36.48
N ALA A 285 3.07 13.91 -37.15
CA ALA A 285 2.06 14.73 -36.50
C ALA A 285 1.07 13.83 -35.74
N PRO A 286 0.80 14.02 -34.44
CA PRO A 286 -0.36 13.42 -33.83
C PRO A 286 -1.62 13.87 -34.58
N ASN A 287 -2.48 12.92 -34.93
CA ASN A 287 -3.80 13.19 -35.52
C ASN A 287 -3.79 13.92 -36.90
N GLY A 288 -2.71 13.82 -37.67
CA GLY A 288 -2.64 14.44 -38.99
C GLY A 288 -2.60 15.98 -38.99
N ALA A 289 -2.54 16.62 -37.83
CA ALA A 289 -2.26 18.03 -37.70
C ALA A 289 -0.77 18.28 -37.76
N THR A 290 -0.32 19.15 -38.60
CA THR A 290 1.04 19.61 -38.61
C THR A 290 1.15 20.79 -37.67
N PRO A 291 2.09 20.82 -36.78
CA PRO A 291 3.16 19.91 -36.39
C PRO A 291 2.71 19.03 -35.22
N GLY A 292 3.24 17.86 -35.04
CA GLY A 292 2.73 17.10 -33.94
C GLY A 292 3.38 15.75 -33.67
N THR A 293 4.55 15.47 -34.15
CA THR A 293 5.27 14.27 -33.69
C THR A 293 5.54 14.38 -32.21
N LYS A 294 5.09 13.38 -31.48
CA LYS A 294 5.46 13.22 -30.09
C LYS A 294 6.46 12.09 -29.91
N ALA A 295 7.43 12.33 -29.05
CA ALA A 295 8.31 11.31 -28.50
C ALA A 295 8.02 11.16 -27.01
N VAL A 296 8.38 10.01 -26.46
CA VAL A 296 8.40 9.78 -25.01
C VAL A 296 9.80 10.14 -24.50
N VAL A 297 9.85 10.86 -23.39
CA VAL A 297 11.07 11.22 -22.68
C VAL A 297 11.00 10.62 -21.29
N ASN A 298 11.95 9.77 -20.91
CA ASN A 298 11.95 9.25 -19.53
C ASN A 298 12.21 10.39 -18.54
N SER A 299 11.61 10.34 -17.37
CA SER A 299 11.80 11.38 -16.35
C SER A 299 13.28 11.61 -16.01
N ARG A 300 14.07 10.54 -15.92
CA ARG A 300 15.51 10.63 -15.65
C ARG A 300 16.32 11.35 -16.72
N ASP A 301 15.83 11.41 -17.96
CA ASP A 301 16.55 11.96 -19.11
C ASP A 301 16.11 13.39 -19.45
N ALA A 302 14.99 13.85 -18.91
CA ALA A 302 14.35 15.11 -19.29
C ALA A 302 15.22 16.35 -18.99
N ALA A 303 15.86 16.38 -17.81
CA ALA A 303 16.75 17.48 -17.42
C ALA A 303 18.01 17.53 -18.32
N ALA A 304 18.56 16.38 -18.67
CA ALA A 304 19.71 16.29 -19.58
C ALA A 304 19.33 16.72 -21.00
N LEU A 305 18.12 16.38 -21.46
CA LEU A 305 17.58 16.86 -22.73
C LEU A 305 17.47 18.39 -22.74
N ALA A 306 16.90 19.00 -21.71
CA ALA A 306 16.83 20.45 -21.58
C ALA A 306 18.22 21.10 -21.63
N ALA A 307 19.17 20.57 -20.85
CA ALA A 307 20.55 21.09 -20.79
C ALA A 307 21.27 20.99 -22.15
N SER A 308 21.05 19.91 -22.91
CA SER A 308 21.69 19.72 -24.22
C SER A 308 21.28 20.76 -25.26
N TYR A 309 20.11 21.36 -25.08
CA TYR A 309 19.60 22.45 -25.91
C TYR A 309 19.62 23.82 -25.22
N GLN A 310 20.30 23.94 -24.07
CA GLN A 310 20.36 25.19 -23.27
C GLN A 310 18.97 25.73 -22.90
N ALA A 311 17.98 24.85 -22.83
CA ALA A 311 16.62 25.18 -22.44
C ALA A 311 16.45 25.18 -20.92
N THR A 312 15.68 26.12 -20.39
CA THR A 312 15.39 26.20 -18.96
C THR A 312 14.00 25.65 -18.66
N PRO A 313 13.88 24.55 -17.92
CA PRO A 313 12.59 24.02 -17.49
C PRO A 313 11.84 25.02 -16.60
N VAL A 314 10.55 25.21 -16.88
CA VAL A 314 9.64 26.09 -16.14
C VAL A 314 8.64 25.24 -15.38
N TRP A 315 8.54 25.48 -14.07
CA TRP A 315 7.56 24.83 -13.20
C TRP A 315 6.20 25.54 -13.29
N THR A 316 5.12 24.77 -13.36
CA THR A 316 3.74 25.28 -13.29
C THR A 316 3.04 24.70 -12.06
N ASP A 317 2.76 25.51 -11.06
CA ASP A 317 2.20 25.07 -9.78
C ASP A 317 0.86 24.35 -9.91
N SER A 318 -0.05 24.85 -10.76
CA SER A 318 -1.38 24.24 -10.96
C SER A 318 -1.32 22.85 -11.59
N TYR A 319 -0.27 22.60 -12.36
CA TYR A 319 -0.04 21.32 -13.01
C TYR A 319 0.88 20.40 -12.19
N GLY A 320 1.75 21.00 -11.34
CA GLY A 320 2.76 20.24 -10.62
C GLY A 320 3.73 19.55 -11.57
N GLU A 321 4.09 20.21 -12.68
CA GLU A 321 4.94 19.68 -13.74
C GLU A 321 5.88 20.74 -14.30
N TYR A 322 6.94 20.27 -14.92
CA TYR A 322 7.86 21.09 -15.70
C TYR A 322 7.56 21.04 -17.18
N SER A 323 7.83 22.16 -17.86
CA SER A 323 7.86 22.23 -19.33
C SER A 323 9.04 23.08 -19.80
N PHE A 324 9.50 22.81 -21.02
CA PHE A 324 10.47 23.64 -21.71
C PHE A 324 10.30 23.53 -23.21
N ASN A 325 10.78 24.56 -23.94
CA ASN A 325 10.84 24.55 -25.39
C ASN A 325 12.29 24.51 -25.85
N TYR A 326 12.53 23.89 -26.98
CA TYR A 326 13.82 23.89 -27.64
C TYR A 326 13.68 23.81 -29.16
N THR A 327 14.73 24.12 -29.88
CA THR A 327 14.79 24.01 -31.34
C THR A 327 15.83 22.99 -31.77
N LYS A 328 15.52 22.24 -32.83
CA LYS A 328 16.43 21.30 -33.45
C LYS A 328 16.49 21.55 -34.95
N VAL A 329 17.69 21.73 -35.48
CA VAL A 329 17.94 21.88 -36.92
C VAL A 329 18.19 20.51 -37.51
N TYR A 330 17.51 20.25 -38.62
CA TYR A 330 17.77 19.07 -39.48
C TYR A 330 18.26 19.56 -40.83
N ALA A 331 19.40 19.03 -41.23
CA ALA A 331 20.04 19.29 -42.52
C ALA A 331 20.42 17.97 -43.19
N PRO A 332 20.49 17.90 -44.53
CA PRO A 332 20.99 16.74 -45.24
C PRO A 332 22.44 16.42 -44.84
N THR A 333 22.78 15.14 -44.84
CA THR A 333 24.14 14.67 -44.50
C THR A 333 25.14 14.86 -45.65
N ASP A 334 24.66 15.18 -46.86
CA ASP A 334 25.46 15.46 -48.05
C ASP A 334 25.94 16.91 -48.17
N GLY A 335 25.60 17.75 -47.15
CA GLY A 335 25.99 19.16 -47.13
C GLY A 335 25.11 20.08 -47.98
N SER A 336 24.04 19.59 -48.62
CA SER A 336 23.10 20.43 -49.34
C SER A 336 22.27 21.25 -48.31
N ILE A 337 21.87 22.48 -48.72
CA ILE A 337 21.06 23.37 -47.85
C ILE A 337 19.58 23.44 -48.25
N ASP A 338 19.25 22.85 -49.38
CA ASP A 338 17.93 23.00 -50.01
C ASP A 338 16.79 22.34 -49.24
N LYS A 339 17.13 21.43 -48.30
CA LYS A 339 16.18 20.74 -47.43
C LYS A 339 16.62 20.86 -45.96
N THR A 340 16.79 22.09 -45.50
CA THR A 340 17.07 22.36 -44.07
C THR A 340 15.83 22.88 -43.38
N CYS A 341 15.50 22.37 -42.21
CA CYS A 341 14.42 22.87 -41.38
C CYS A 341 14.82 23.06 -39.92
N THR A 342 14.20 24.04 -39.29
CA THR A 342 14.26 24.24 -37.85
C THR A 342 12.93 23.78 -37.23
N VAL A 343 13.00 22.80 -36.36
CA VAL A 343 11.85 22.23 -35.67
C VAL A 343 11.82 22.76 -34.25
N THR A 344 10.75 23.47 -33.89
CA THR A 344 10.49 23.89 -32.51
C THR A 344 9.69 22.80 -31.80
N ARG A 345 10.14 22.44 -30.60
CA ARG A 345 9.56 21.38 -29.80
C ARG A 345 9.23 21.88 -28.39
N THR A 346 8.23 21.26 -27.78
CA THR A 346 7.87 21.49 -26.37
C THR A 346 7.82 20.17 -25.63
N VAL A 347 8.41 20.16 -24.45
CA VAL A 347 8.45 18.99 -23.54
C VAL A 347 7.65 19.30 -22.29
N TRP A 348 6.82 18.37 -21.87
CA TRP A 348 6.19 18.34 -20.57
C TRP A 348 6.60 17.05 -19.85
N TYR A 349 6.99 17.14 -18.55
CA TYR A 349 7.45 15.98 -17.81
C TYR A 349 7.29 16.15 -16.31
N GLN A 350 7.38 15.02 -15.60
CA GLN A 350 7.40 14.97 -14.15
C GLN A 350 8.77 14.52 -13.65
N ASP A 351 9.21 15.14 -12.55
CA ASP A 351 10.43 14.83 -11.83
C ASP A 351 10.13 14.49 -10.35
N ALA A 352 11.14 14.42 -9.51
CA ALA A 352 11.03 14.17 -8.09
C ALA A 352 10.12 15.17 -7.35
N ARG A 353 10.13 16.48 -7.74
CA ARG A 353 9.23 17.50 -7.19
C ARG A 353 7.78 17.23 -7.56
N SER A 354 7.54 16.83 -8.79
CA SER A 354 6.22 16.45 -9.29
C SER A 354 5.65 15.25 -8.55
N VAL A 355 6.49 14.24 -8.29
CA VAL A 355 6.13 13.05 -7.50
C VAL A 355 5.79 13.43 -6.05
N ALA A 356 6.60 14.27 -5.41
CA ALA A 356 6.35 14.74 -4.05
C ALA A 356 5.02 15.50 -3.92
N ALA A 357 4.67 16.32 -4.92
CA ALA A 357 3.39 17.04 -4.95
C ALA A 357 2.18 16.07 -5.01
N ARG A 358 2.31 14.96 -5.74
CA ARG A 358 1.26 13.91 -5.82
C ARG A 358 1.24 13.05 -4.57
N ALA A 359 2.39 12.74 -3.98
CA ALA A 359 2.49 12.03 -2.72
C ALA A 359 1.81 12.79 -1.56
N ALA A 360 1.77 14.12 -1.60
CA ALA A 360 1.04 14.92 -0.62
C ALA A 360 -0.47 14.60 -0.56
N LEU A 361 -1.05 14.09 -1.64
CA LEU A 361 -2.44 13.63 -1.67
C LEU A 361 -2.68 12.41 -0.77
N VAL A 362 -1.61 11.65 -0.46
CA VAL A 362 -1.70 10.47 0.42
C VAL A 362 -2.15 10.89 1.82
N ALA A 363 -1.54 11.89 2.41
CA ALA A 363 -1.98 12.40 3.71
C ALA A 363 -3.29 13.20 3.60
N LYS A 364 -3.46 13.99 2.54
CA LYS A 364 -4.65 14.83 2.32
C LYS A 364 -5.95 14.03 2.30
N TYR A 365 -5.95 12.88 1.64
CA TYR A 365 -7.12 12.02 1.47
C TYR A 365 -7.02 10.68 2.19
N ARG A 366 -5.91 10.39 2.86
CA ARG A 366 -5.59 9.10 3.49
C ARG A 366 -5.63 7.93 2.50
N ILE A 367 -5.31 8.19 1.23
CA ILE A 367 -5.25 7.16 0.18
C ILE A 367 -4.05 6.24 0.39
N GLY A 368 -4.07 5.07 -0.27
CA GLY A 368 -3.01 4.05 -0.15
C GLY A 368 -1.64 4.57 -0.57
N GLY A 369 -1.57 5.33 -1.67
CA GLY A 369 -0.30 5.84 -2.16
C GLY A 369 -0.32 6.29 -3.61
N VAL A 370 0.86 6.27 -4.22
CA VAL A 370 1.13 6.58 -5.63
C VAL A 370 1.57 5.33 -6.39
N ALA A 371 1.13 5.19 -7.65
CA ALA A 371 1.43 4.06 -8.51
C ALA A 371 2.23 4.51 -9.75
N PHE A 372 3.46 4.05 -9.88
CA PHE A 372 4.39 4.50 -10.92
C PHE A 372 4.22 3.74 -12.24
N TRP A 373 3.90 4.44 -13.31
CA TRP A 373 3.95 3.94 -14.68
C TRP A 373 5.11 4.58 -15.45
N SER A 374 6.24 3.85 -15.60
CA SER A 374 6.58 2.54 -15.05
C SER A 374 7.91 2.60 -14.29
N LEU A 375 8.20 1.55 -13.52
CA LEU A 375 9.44 1.45 -12.73
C LEU A 375 10.68 1.27 -13.62
N GLY A 376 11.80 1.86 -13.20
CA GLY A 376 13.12 1.73 -13.85
C GLY A 376 13.48 2.87 -14.80
N ILE A 377 12.67 3.93 -14.90
CA ILE A 377 12.91 5.12 -15.72
C ILE A 377 12.65 6.44 -14.98
N GLU A 378 12.50 6.37 -13.66
CA GLU A 378 12.22 7.49 -12.77
C GLU A 378 13.40 8.47 -12.70
N ASP A 379 13.11 9.71 -12.35
CA ASP A 379 14.13 10.67 -11.91
C ASP A 379 14.90 10.10 -10.70
N PRO A 380 16.22 10.12 -10.68
CA PRO A 380 17.04 9.57 -9.58
C PRO A 380 16.72 10.15 -8.21
N LEU A 381 16.23 11.38 -8.13
CA LEU A 381 15.87 12.05 -6.88
C LEU A 381 14.46 11.68 -6.38
N THR A 382 13.70 10.90 -7.15
CA THR A 382 12.33 10.47 -6.76
C THR A 382 12.35 9.71 -5.44
N TRP A 383 13.19 8.71 -5.30
CA TRP A 383 13.17 7.83 -4.13
C TRP A 383 13.66 8.52 -2.85
N PRO A 384 14.77 9.27 -2.84
CA PRO A 384 15.16 10.06 -1.67
C PRO A 384 14.08 11.05 -1.22
N SER A 385 13.47 11.76 -2.17
CA SER A 385 12.41 12.75 -1.88
C SER A 385 11.15 12.09 -1.34
N LEU A 386 10.72 10.99 -1.96
CA LEU A 386 9.54 10.25 -1.54
C LEU A 386 9.74 9.62 -0.15
N ARG A 387 10.93 9.06 0.13
CA ARG A 387 11.28 8.48 1.44
C ARG A 387 11.25 9.54 2.54
N LEU A 388 11.80 10.73 2.25
CA LEU A 388 11.75 11.85 3.20
C LEU A 388 10.29 12.19 3.54
N TYR A 389 9.43 12.35 2.53
CA TYR A 389 8.00 12.60 2.73
C TYR A 389 7.31 11.43 3.47
N ALA A 390 7.56 10.19 3.06
CA ALA A 390 6.98 9.00 3.67
C ALA A 390 7.31 8.85 5.17
N LYS A 391 8.48 9.32 5.60
CA LYS A 391 8.86 9.43 7.01
C LYS A 391 8.04 10.48 7.76
N THR A 392 7.72 11.62 7.15
CA THR A 392 6.92 12.68 7.81
C THR A 392 5.47 12.26 8.07
N ILE A 393 4.96 11.29 7.30
CA ILE A 393 3.61 10.74 7.45
C ILE A 393 3.62 9.29 7.96
N ALA A 394 4.76 8.82 8.46
CA ALA A 394 4.88 7.48 9.03
C ALA A 394 3.95 7.35 10.24
N PRO A 395 3.27 6.19 10.40
CA PRO A 395 2.49 5.96 11.58
C PRO A 395 3.39 5.77 12.79
N ASP A 396 3.01 6.33 13.92
CA ASP A 396 3.71 6.13 15.18
C ASP A 396 3.82 4.63 15.51
N VAL A 397 4.99 4.18 15.93
CA VAL A 397 5.21 2.85 16.51
C VAL A 397 4.69 2.84 17.93
N ILE A 398 3.82 1.89 18.27
CA ILE A 398 3.19 1.81 19.58
C ILE A 398 3.84 0.71 20.42
N LEU A 399 4.32 1.11 21.59
CA LEU A 399 4.84 0.24 22.62
C LEU A 399 3.76 -0.01 23.67
N GLY A 400 3.39 -1.28 23.87
CA GLY A 400 2.37 -1.69 24.83
C GLY A 400 2.94 -2.54 25.95
N SER A 401 2.47 -2.33 27.16
CA SER A 401 2.69 -3.21 28.30
C SER A 401 1.36 -3.52 29.00
N ILE A 402 1.31 -4.67 29.65
CA ILE A 402 0.20 -5.04 30.53
C ILE A 402 0.76 -5.42 31.89
N ASP A 403 0.16 -4.91 32.93
CA ASP A 403 0.41 -5.30 34.32
C ASP A 403 -0.70 -6.21 34.80
N ALA A 404 -0.31 -7.33 35.39
CA ALA A 404 -1.17 -8.38 35.90
C ALA A 404 -0.52 -8.99 37.16
N PRO A 405 -1.31 -9.60 38.08
CA PRO A 405 -0.74 -10.26 39.25
C PRO A 405 0.35 -11.26 38.89
N SER A 406 1.48 -11.16 39.57
CA SER A 406 2.64 -12.09 39.43
C SER A 406 2.57 -13.29 40.37
N THR A 407 1.73 -13.22 41.41
CA THR A 407 1.43 -14.31 42.32
C THR A 407 0.08 -14.94 41.99
N PRO A 408 -0.12 -16.23 42.30
CA PRO A 408 -1.43 -16.85 42.13
C PRO A 408 -2.54 -16.07 42.86
N VAL A 409 -3.66 -15.86 42.18
CA VAL A 409 -4.85 -15.17 42.71
C VAL A 409 -5.86 -16.21 43.22
N ASP A 410 -6.68 -15.82 44.17
CA ASP A 410 -7.75 -16.69 44.64
C ASP A 410 -8.81 -16.92 43.55
N PHE A 411 -9.36 -18.12 43.52
CA PHE A 411 -10.40 -18.52 42.58
C PHE A 411 -11.57 -17.54 42.62
N ALA A 412 -12.06 -17.13 41.47
CA ALA A 412 -13.17 -16.21 41.27
C ALA A 412 -12.99 -14.80 41.87
N THR A 413 -11.80 -14.43 42.30
CA THR A 413 -11.53 -13.07 42.80
C THR A 413 -11.23 -12.12 41.62
N PRO A 414 -11.87 -10.92 41.57
CA PRO A 414 -11.59 -9.94 40.55
C PRO A 414 -10.16 -9.38 40.68
N VAL A 415 -9.41 -9.42 39.61
CA VAL A 415 -8.08 -8.79 39.48
C VAL A 415 -8.15 -7.62 38.50
N THR A 416 -7.37 -6.57 38.77
CA THR A 416 -7.26 -5.43 37.85
C THR A 416 -6.13 -5.70 36.87
N LEU A 417 -6.42 -5.62 35.58
CA LEU A 417 -5.43 -5.57 34.51
C LEU A 417 -5.23 -4.12 34.11
N THR A 418 -3.97 -3.69 34.07
CA THR A 418 -3.59 -2.33 33.69
C THR A 418 -2.73 -2.38 32.43
N ALA A 419 -3.24 -1.86 31.32
CA ALA A 419 -2.49 -1.74 30.09
C ALA A 419 -1.99 -0.30 29.93
N THR A 420 -0.72 -0.15 29.54
CA THR A 420 -0.09 1.14 29.27
C THR A 420 0.42 1.15 27.84
N PHE A 421 0.04 2.18 27.06
CA PHE A 421 0.47 2.34 25.67
C PHE A 421 1.11 3.71 25.47
N LYS A 422 2.27 3.70 24.84
CA LYS A 422 3.06 4.88 24.47
C LYS A 422 3.54 4.75 23.04
N VAL A 423 3.76 5.88 22.36
CA VAL A 423 4.53 5.90 21.12
C VAL A 423 6.03 5.74 21.41
N SER A 424 6.81 5.42 20.41
CA SER A 424 8.26 5.13 20.55
C SER A 424 9.04 6.25 21.24
N ASP A 425 8.59 7.51 21.10
CA ASP A 425 9.17 8.71 21.76
C ASP A 425 8.64 8.95 23.20
N SER A 426 7.96 7.97 23.78
CA SER A 426 7.38 7.98 25.14
C SER A 426 6.13 8.84 25.34
N ARG A 427 5.57 9.49 24.31
CA ARG A 427 4.27 10.18 24.43
C ARG A 427 3.15 9.15 24.71
N PRO A 428 2.17 9.45 25.59
CA PRO A 428 1.06 8.54 25.86
C PRO A 428 0.14 8.41 24.64
N VAL A 429 -0.39 7.22 24.41
CA VAL A 429 -1.47 6.97 23.44
C VAL A 429 -2.80 7.28 24.12
N VAL A 430 -3.37 8.44 23.81
CA VAL A 430 -4.58 8.97 24.47
C VAL A 430 -5.84 8.61 23.67
N GLY A 431 -6.93 8.26 24.37
CA GLY A 431 -8.25 8.05 23.77
C GLY A 431 -8.36 6.82 22.85
N ALA A 432 -7.43 5.88 22.94
CA ALA A 432 -7.44 4.68 22.11
C ALA A 432 -8.29 3.57 22.75
N PRO A 433 -9.14 2.87 22.00
CA PRO A 433 -9.81 1.66 22.47
C PRO A 433 -8.76 0.54 22.55
N ILE A 434 -8.59 -0.04 23.73
CA ILE A 434 -7.67 -1.15 23.96
C ILE A 434 -8.47 -2.43 24.10
N SER A 435 -8.18 -3.40 23.27
CA SER A 435 -8.70 -4.76 23.35
C SER A 435 -7.91 -5.56 24.38
N PHE A 436 -8.54 -6.02 25.45
CA PHE A 436 -7.98 -6.95 26.41
C PHE A 436 -8.34 -8.36 25.96
N GLN A 437 -7.33 -9.20 25.83
CA GLN A 437 -7.47 -10.54 25.26
C GLN A 437 -6.92 -11.59 26.23
N ILE A 438 -7.58 -12.75 26.25
CA ILE A 438 -7.10 -13.93 27.00
C ILE A 438 -6.88 -15.12 26.06
N MET A 439 -6.01 -16.00 26.49
CA MET A 439 -5.77 -17.32 25.92
C MET A 439 -5.67 -18.33 27.07
N ARG A 440 -6.53 -19.34 27.07
CA ARG A 440 -6.50 -20.46 28.01
C ARG A 440 -5.63 -21.57 27.46
N ASN A 441 -5.26 -22.53 28.28
CA ASN A 441 -4.47 -23.69 27.82
C ASN A 441 -5.14 -24.52 26.72
N SER A 442 -6.50 -24.48 26.65
CA SER A 442 -7.28 -25.17 25.64
C SER A 442 -7.51 -24.37 24.36
N ASP A 443 -7.16 -23.07 24.35
CA ASP A 443 -7.44 -22.17 23.24
C ASP A 443 -6.27 -22.19 22.25
N THR A 444 -6.58 -22.15 20.96
CA THR A 444 -5.59 -21.97 19.88
C THR A 444 -5.37 -20.49 19.56
N ASP A 445 -6.34 -19.64 19.92
CA ASP A 445 -6.37 -18.24 19.54
C ASP A 445 -6.69 -17.32 20.72
N TRP A 446 -6.25 -16.07 20.59
CA TRP A 446 -6.59 -15.01 21.53
C TRP A 446 -8.04 -14.58 21.39
N ARG A 447 -8.75 -14.50 22.49
CA ARG A 447 -10.14 -14.04 22.55
C ARG A 447 -10.25 -12.72 23.30
N GLU A 448 -10.91 -11.73 22.71
CA GLU A 448 -11.26 -10.49 23.40
C GLU A 448 -12.26 -10.74 24.52
N ILE A 449 -12.00 -10.12 25.67
CA ILE A 449 -12.87 -10.20 26.85
C ILE A 449 -13.47 -8.85 27.24
N ALA A 450 -12.78 -7.76 26.92
CA ALA A 450 -13.24 -6.41 27.20
C ALA A 450 -12.46 -5.40 26.38
N THR A 451 -13.05 -4.21 26.24
CA THR A 451 -12.40 -3.04 25.66
C THR A 451 -12.45 -1.89 26.68
N ALA A 452 -11.34 -1.16 26.83
CA ALA A 452 -11.29 0.07 27.64
C ALA A 452 -10.51 1.15 26.89
N THR A 453 -10.87 2.42 27.11
CA THR A 453 -10.23 3.55 26.45
C THR A 453 -9.05 4.06 27.29
N THR A 454 -7.93 4.37 26.64
CA THR A 454 -6.75 4.94 27.33
C THR A 454 -7.04 6.35 27.85
N SER A 455 -6.57 6.62 29.05
CA SER A 455 -6.55 7.93 29.69
C SER A 455 -5.56 8.90 29.05
N VAL A 456 -5.49 10.13 29.55
CA VAL A 456 -4.48 11.13 29.16
C VAL A 456 -3.05 10.70 29.46
N THR A 457 -2.85 9.68 30.28
CA THR A 457 -1.54 9.08 30.58
C THR A 457 -1.26 7.79 29.77
N GLY A 458 -2.15 7.44 28.84
CA GLY A 458 -2.01 6.24 28.00
C GLY A 458 -2.39 4.93 28.71
N ILE A 459 -3.14 4.99 29.80
CA ILE A 459 -3.51 3.84 30.63
C ILE A 459 -4.98 3.45 30.39
N ALA A 460 -5.22 2.16 30.18
CA ALA A 460 -6.54 1.54 30.16
C ALA A 460 -6.60 0.43 31.21
N GLN A 461 -7.74 0.25 31.86
CA GLN A 461 -7.92 -0.74 32.92
C GLN A 461 -9.22 -1.50 32.77
N ILE A 462 -9.18 -2.79 33.11
CA ILE A 462 -10.37 -3.63 33.25
C ILE A 462 -10.27 -4.48 34.52
N LYS A 463 -11.39 -5.07 34.93
CA LYS A 463 -11.41 -6.13 35.95
C LYS A 463 -11.65 -7.47 35.26
N LEU A 464 -10.84 -8.46 35.60
CA LEU A 464 -10.97 -9.84 35.16
C LEU A 464 -11.23 -10.74 36.37
N VAL A 465 -12.24 -11.59 36.28
CA VAL A 465 -12.45 -12.68 37.25
C VAL A 465 -11.81 -13.94 36.66
N ALA A 466 -10.64 -14.32 37.17
CA ALA A 466 -9.92 -15.48 36.70
C ALA A 466 -10.44 -16.73 37.44
N SER A 467 -10.98 -17.68 36.68
CA SER A 467 -11.45 -18.98 37.20
C SER A 467 -10.53 -20.15 36.83
N GLN A 468 -9.47 -19.91 36.10
CA GLN A 468 -8.46 -20.89 35.67
C GLN A 468 -7.19 -20.16 35.25
N PHE A 469 -6.11 -20.89 34.99
CA PHE A 469 -4.91 -20.34 34.38
C PHE A 469 -5.22 -19.70 33.03
N VAL A 470 -4.76 -18.46 32.84
CA VAL A 470 -4.93 -17.72 31.58
C VAL A 470 -3.67 -16.92 31.27
N GLN A 471 -3.37 -16.77 29.99
CA GLN A 471 -2.51 -15.71 29.49
C GLN A 471 -3.36 -14.49 29.14
N VAL A 472 -2.84 -13.29 29.42
CA VAL A 472 -3.50 -12.02 29.10
C VAL A 472 -2.58 -11.14 28.28
N ARG A 473 -3.13 -10.43 27.31
CA ARG A 473 -2.45 -9.36 26.58
C ARG A 473 -3.41 -8.21 26.29
N ALA A 474 -2.84 -7.07 25.95
CA ALA A 474 -3.60 -5.90 25.53
C ALA A 474 -3.17 -5.49 24.10
N VAL A 475 -4.12 -5.07 23.28
CA VAL A 475 -3.90 -4.67 21.90
C VAL A 475 -4.51 -3.29 21.65
N ALA A 476 -3.69 -2.34 21.22
CA ALA A 476 -4.12 -1.05 20.68
C ALA A 476 -4.26 -1.21 19.15
N PRO A 477 -5.46 -1.06 18.58
CA PRO A 477 -5.63 -1.20 17.13
C PRO A 477 -4.91 -0.08 16.38
N GLY A 478 -4.38 -0.41 15.19
CA GLY A 478 -3.77 0.54 14.29
C GLY A 478 -4.79 1.55 13.74
N THR A 479 -4.31 2.76 13.45
CA THR A 479 -5.05 3.81 12.77
C THR A 479 -4.20 4.37 11.62
N TRP A 480 -4.66 5.44 10.99
CA TRP A 480 -3.80 6.17 10.05
C TRP A 480 -2.54 6.72 10.75
N GLU A 481 -2.66 7.20 11.97
CA GLU A 481 -1.61 7.88 12.71
C GLU A 481 -0.68 6.92 13.47
N ARG A 482 -1.05 5.65 13.65
CA ARG A 482 -0.27 4.70 14.46
C ARG A 482 -0.41 3.25 14.00
N LEU A 483 0.65 2.47 14.20
CA LEU A 483 0.63 1.02 14.00
C LEU A 483 -0.15 0.32 15.13
N THR A 484 -0.54 -0.93 14.88
CA THR A 484 -1.08 -1.78 15.95
C THR A 484 0.00 -2.03 16.99
N GLY A 485 -0.29 -1.73 18.25
CA GLY A 485 0.58 -2.05 19.39
C GLY A 485 0.03 -3.24 20.15
N THR A 486 0.89 -4.21 20.50
CA THR A 486 0.51 -5.38 21.31
C THR A 486 1.47 -5.49 22.49
N SER A 487 0.92 -5.67 23.70
CA SER A 487 1.75 -5.93 24.87
C SER A 487 2.33 -7.34 24.84
N ALA A 488 3.45 -7.56 25.51
CA ALA A 488 3.86 -8.91 25.84
C ALA A 488 2.76 -9.61 26.67
N ALA A 489 2.60 -10.92 26.48
CA ALA A 489 1.66 -11.70 27.25
C ALA A 489 2.13 -11.85 28.72
N LYS A 490 1.17 -11.84 29.65
CA LYS A 490 1.38 -12.15 31.07
C LYS A 490 0.49 -13.32 31.47
N SER A 491 1.02 -14.20 32.33
CA SER A 491 0.28 -15.33 32.86
C SER A 491 -0.35 -14.97 34.20
N ILE A 492 -1.60 -15.36 34.39
CA ILE A 492 -2.31 -15.28 35.67
C ILE A 492 -2.57 -16.72 36.13
N ALA A 493 -1.92 -17.10 37.22
CA ALA A 493 -2.18 -18.35 37.88
C ALA A 493 -3.33 -18.16 38.89
N VAL A 494 -4.17 -19.17 39.03
CA VAL A 494 -5.26 -19.19 39.99
C VAL A 494 -4.92 -20.23 41.06
N GLN A 495 -5.10 -19.90 42.34
CA GLN A 495 -4.92 -20.84 43.43
C GLN A 495 -5.92 -22.00 43.29
N ARG A 496 -5.41 -23.21 43.40
CA ARG A 496 -6.22 -24.42 43.39
C ARG A 496 -6.80 -24.65 44.78
N LEU A 497 -8.07 -24.95 44.80
CA LEU A 497 -8.81 -25.25 46.01
C LEU A 497 -9.52 -26.59 45.83
N ILE A 498 -9.68 -27.33 46.91
CA ILE A 498 -10.62 -28.45 46.95
C ILE A 498 -12.00 -27.86 47.23
N GLY A 499 -12.84 -27.78 46.17
CA GLY A 499 -14.18 -27.18 46.22
C GLY A 499 -15.21 -28.10 46.92
N SER A 500 -14.95 -29.41 46.86
CA SER A 500 -15.74 -30.42 47.60
C SER A 500 -14.90 -31.63 47.91
N LEU A 501 -15.14 -32.20 49.04
CA LEU A 501 -14.52 -33.45 49.50
C LEU A 501 -15.61 -34.37 50.06
N SER A 502 -15.62 -35.61 49.62
CA SER A 502 -16.52 -36.62 50.16
C SER A 502 -15.74 -37.91 50.43
N VAL A 503 -16.08 -38.57 51.50
CA VAL A 503 -15.51 -39.85 51.90
C VAL A 503 -16.66 -40.84 52.06
N ASN A 504 -16.53 -42.02 51.49
CA ASN A 504 -17.47 -43.08 51.72
C ASN A 504 -17.42 -43.50 53.21
N SER A 505 -18.49 -44.09 53.72
CA SER A 505 -18.54 -44.64 55.09
C SER A 505 -18.22 -46.14 55.08
N PRO A 506 -16.94 -46.53 55.10
CA PRO A 506 -16.55 -47.92 54.96
C PRO A 506 -16.78 -48.71 56.24
N ARG A 507 -17.04 -50.03 56.11
CA ARG A 507 -16.94 -50.97 57.22
C ARG A 507 -15.49 -51.25 57.52
N LEU A 508 -15.18 -51.60 58.75
CA LEU A 508 -13.82 -52.03 59.12
C LEU A 508 -13.27 -53.08 58.17
N GLY A 509 -12.08 -52.82 57.60
CA GLY A 509 -11.45 -53.71 56.59
C GLY A 509 -11.86 -53.46 55.17
N SER A 510 -12.74 -52.49 54.87
CA SER A 510 -13.13 -52.09 53.50
C SER A 510 -12.23 -50.93 53.01
N LYS A 511 -12.13 -50.78 51.65
CA LYS A 511 -11.48 -49.63 51.06
C LYS A 511 -12.18 -48.32 51.39
N VAL A 512 -11.42 -47.32 51.74
CA VAL A 512 -11.87 -45.94 51.82
C VAL A 512 -11.73 -45.33 50.44
N ILE A 513 -12.78 -44.68 49.96
CA ILE A 513 -12.77 -43.93 48.70
C ILE A 513 -12.95 -42.46 49.07
N VAL A 514 -11.97 -41.66 48.65
CA VAL A 514 -12.03 -40.20 48.80
C VAL A 514 -12.27 -39.59 47.44
N GLN A 515 -13.36 -38.86 47.30
CA GLN A 515 -13.66 -38.10 46.12
C GLN A 515 -13.50 -36.60 46.37
N ALA A 516 -12.78 -35.95 45.51
CA ALA A 516 -12.57 -34.51 45.57
C ALA A 516 -12.85 -33.85 44.25
N ARG A 517 -13.31 -32.59 44.32
CA ARG A 517 -13.40 -31.74 43.13
C ARG A 517 -12.45 -30.57 43.28
N MET A 518 -11.54 -30.47 42.33
CA MET A 518 -10.59 -29.35 42.25
C MET A 518 -11.28 -28.10 41.64
N VAL A 519 -10.93 -26.94 42.12
CA VAL A 519 -11.35 -25.64 41.62
C VAL A 519 -10.12 -24.75 41.44
N PRO A 520 -9.77 -24.28 40.27
CA PRO A 520 -10.46 -24.50 38.97
C PRO A 520 -10.43 -25.96 38.54
N ALA A 521 -11.37 -26.36 37.69
CA ALA A 521 -11.41 -27.69 37.09
C ALA A 521 -10.26 -27.83 36.08
N GLU A 522 -9.24 -28.55 36.43
CA GLU A 522 -8.03 -28.82 35.65
C GLU A 522 -7.54 -30.22 35.89
N ALA A 523 -6.84 -30.80 34.94
CA ALA A 523 -6.10 -32.06 35.15
C ALA A 523 -4.81 -31.75 35.89
N VAL A 524 -4.71 -32.17 37.15
CA VAL A 524 -3.54 -31.98 38.02
C VAL A 524 -3.28 -33.20 38.87
N ASP A 525 -2.02 -33.40 39.21
CA ASP A 525 -1.65 -34.45 40.14
C ASP A 525 -2.12 -34.08 41.55
N VAL A 526 -2.71 -35.06 42.24
CA VAL A 526 -3.25 -34.92 43.61
C VAL A 526 -2.77 -36.08 44.45
N SER A 527 -2.32 -35.79 45.67
CA SER A 527 -2.02 -36.80 46.71
C SER A 527 -3.07 -36.74 47.81
N LEU A 528 -3.46 -37.90 48.31
CA LEU A 528 -4.17 -38.08 49.56
C LEU A 528 -3.12 -38.41 50.64
N GLU A 529 -3.10 -37.60 51.68
CA GLU A 529 -2.09 -37.73 52.72
C GLU A 529 -2.77 -37.82 54.10
N GLU A 530 -2.18 -38.60 55.00
CA GLU A 530 -2.56 -38.70 56.38
C GLU A 530 -1.50 -38.07 57.28
N TRP A 531 -1.94 -37.32 58.27
CA TRP A 531 -1.03 -36.78 59.27
C TRP A 531 -0.77 -37.78 60.38
N VAL A 532 0.46 -38.32 60.47
CA VAL A 532 0.88 -39.30 61.47
C VAL A 532 2.17 -38.82 62.11
N ASP A 533 2.20 -38.75 63.44
CA ASP A 533 3.35 -38.43 64.29
C ASP A 533 4.15 -37.18 63.86
N GLY A 534 3.43 -36.13 63.41
CA GLY A 534 4.07 -34.87 63.03
C GLY A 534 4.55 -34.78 61.56
N ALA A 535 4.20 -35.75 60.69
CA ALA A 535 4.52 -35.77 59.26
C ALA A 535 3.29 -36.15 58.41
N TRP A 536 3.21 -35.58 57.17
CA TRP A 536 2.26 -36.02 56.15
C TRP A 536 2.78 -37.28 55.45
N ILE A 537 2.00 -38.34 55.43
CA ILE A 537 2.31 -39.63 54.79
C ILE A 537 1.32 -39.80 53.62
N ALA A 538 1.84 -39.95 52.40
CA ALA A 538 1.03 -40.19 51.23
C ALA A 538 0.37 -41.58 51.29
N LEU A 539 -0.96 -41.62 51.19
CA LEU A 539 -1.77 -42.83 51.18
C LEU A 539 -2.11 -43.27 49.74
N ALA A 540 -2.37 -42.31 48.89
CA ALA A 540 -2.71 -42.54 47.47
C ALA A 540 -2.37 -41.31 46.64
N SER A 541 -2.14 -41.50 45.34
CA SER A 541 -1.95 -40.43 44.40
C SER A 541 -2.65 -40.74 43.07
N GLY A 542 -3.04 -39.71 42.33
CA GLY A 542 -3.66 -39.81 41.03
C GLY A 542 -3.79 -38.45 40.39
N ALA A 543 -4.33 -38.38 39.16
CA ALA A 543 -4.59 -37.14 38.48
C ALA A 543 -6.09 -36.87 38.45
N SER A 544 -6.50 -35.58 38.64
CA SER A 544 -7.87 -35.18 38.39
C SER A 544 -8.18 -35.18 36.89
N GLY A 545 -9.42 -35.40 36.54
CA GLY A 545 -9.91 -35.17 35.15
C GLY A 545 -9.96 -33.68 34.81
N TYR A 546 -10.19 -33.36 33.53
CA TYR A 546 -10.38 -31.98 33.07
C TYR A 546 -11.63 -31.31 33.67
N ASP A 547 -12.57 -32.09 34.22
CA ASP A 547 -13.72 -31.66 35.01
C ASP A 547 -13.37 -31.36 36.50
N GLY A 548 -12.10 -31.53 36.86
CA GLY A 548 -11.57 -31.35 38.20
C GLY A 548 -11.91 -32.48 39.19
N LEU A 549 -12.61 -33.55 38.76
CA LEU A 549 -12.96 -34.68 39.65
C LEU A 549 -11.78 -35.64 39.80
N ILE A 550 -11.58 -36.11 41.03
CA ILE A 550 -10.66 -37.18 41.35
C ILE A 550 -11.31 -38.12 42.35
N SER A 551 -10.99 -39.41 42.22
CA SER A 551 -11.32 -40.46 43.19
C SER A 551 -10.05 -41.22 43.55
N LEU A 552 -9.66 -41.21 44.82
CA LEU A 552 -8.48 -41.88 45.36
C LEU A 552 -8.89 -42.96 46.33
#